data_f86d17d42acd7e48950493d3be9536a1
#
_entry.id   f86d17d42acd7e48950493d3be9536a1
#
_cell.length_a   1.000
_cell.length_b   1.000
_cell.length_c   1.000
_cell.angle_alpha   90.00
_cell.angle_beta   90.00
_cell.angle_gamma   90.00
#
_symmetry.space_group_name_H-M   'P 1'
#
loop_
_entity.id
_entity.type
_entity.pdbx_description
1 polymer ?
#
loop_
_entity_poly.entity_id
_entity_poly.type
_entity_poly.pdbx_seq_one_letter_code
_entity_poly.pdbx_strand_id
1 'polypeptide(L)'
;MRKAGGRVRVTAQLIEAATGAHLWADRFDGSLEDVFELQDKVALNVAGVIEPTLQAAEFRRSAARATTDLTAYDLYLRAIGPIRSGEREKERYLQSLDLLGKAIERDPRYGPALASAAFCYHALHSAGWIGEPDAKRLEALNLAHRSLTVANDDPEVLGQVARVLGYFGEDLPAAMALIDRAIELNPSFARGWQWSGWLRLWAGQPDVGIDHFETSMRLNPLGGRGDPYLGIGMGHLFSRRFEDAAASLLLSLQEGPSWVPTYRFLASCYAHLGQLDEARETVARLRVLTAEVVPSATHWRNPEHRELYLSGLRLAVGEAT
;
A
#
# COMPACT_ATOMS: atom_id res chain seq x y z
N MET A 1 23.60 -23.17 11.52
CA MET A 1 24.13 -23.44 10.17
C MET A 1 24.64 -24.87 10.11
N ARG A 2 24.23 -25.68 9.15
CA ARG A 2 24.72 -27.07 8.93
C ARG A 2 25.32 -27.18 7.53
N LYS A 3 26.44 -27.90 7.41
CA LYS A 3 27.14 -28.17 6.14
C LYS A 3 27.12 -29.68 5.88
N ALA A 4 26.77 -30.12 4.69
CA ALA A 4 26.84 -31.49 4.23
C ALA A 4 27.01 -31.54 2.69
N GLY A 5 28.05 -32.21 2.18
CA GLY A 5 28.23 -32.51 0.75
C GLY A 5 28.16 -31.29 -0.19
N GLY A 6 28.82 -30.17 0.15
CA GLY A 6 28.81 -28.94 -0.69
C GLY A 6 27.58 -28.09 -0.57
N ARG A 7 26.60 -28.47 0.25
CA ARG A 7 25.36 -27.69 0.55
C ARG A 7 25.43 -27.00 1.91
N VAL A 8 24.88 -25.82 1.98
CA VAL A 8 24.73 -25.02 3.20
C VAL A 8 23.25 -24.86 3.50
N ARG A 9 22.89 -25.04 4.78
CA ARG A 9 21.56 -24.77 5.30
C ARG A 9 21.65 -23.76 6.43
N VAL A 10 20.92 -22.66 6.28
CA VAL A 10 20.77 -21.63 7.30
C VAL A 10 19.31 -21.66 7.80
N THR A 11 19.10 -21.67 9.11
CA THR A 11 17.79 -21.50 9.73
C THR A 11 17.83 -20.18 10.51
N ALA A 12 16.89 -19.31 10.28
CA ALA A 12 16.69 -18.06 11.01
C ALA A 12 15.37 -18.13 11.77
N GLN A 13 15.32 -17.55 12.97
CA GLN A 13 14.13 -17.50 13.81
C GLN A 13 14.06 -16.14 14.51
N LEU A 14 12.86 -15.60 14.63
CA LEU A 14 12.55 -14.43 15.45
C LEU A 14 11.69 -14.91 16.65
N ILE A 15 12.18 -14.67 17.86
CA ILE A 15 11.55 -15.12 19.10
C ILE A 15 11.26 -13.92 19.97
N GLU A 16 10.05 -13.83 20.51
CA GLU A 16 9.67 -12.82 21.51
C GLU A 16 10.35 -13.13 22.84
N ALA A 17 11.26 -12.27 23.29
CA ALA A 17 12.07 -12.53 24.47
C ALA A 17 11.26 -12.63 25.79
N ALA A 18 10.10 -11.95 25.86
CA ALA A 18 9.27 -11.93 27.06
C ALA A 18 8.48 -13.23 27.27
N THR A 19 8.05 -13.88 26.18
CA THR A 19 7.14 -15.04 26.22
C THR A 19 7.79 -16.33 25.72
N GLY A 20 8.92 -16.22 24.99
CA GLY A 20 9.54 -17.33 24.28
C GLY A 20 8.76 -17.76 23.01
N ALA A 21 7.74 -17.02 22.61
CA ALA A 21 6.96 -17.34 21.42
C ALA A 21 7.76 -17.15 20.14
N HIS A 22 7.69 -18.12 19.24
CA HIS A 22 8.27 -18.02 17.90
C HIS A 22 7.38 -17.11 17.05
N LEU A 23 7.89 -15.93 16.69
CA LEU A 23 7.19 -14.97 15.85
C LEU A 23 7.36 -15.31 14.37
N TRP A 24 8.54 -15.85 14.00
CA TRP A 24 8.85 -16.29 12.65
C TRP A 24 10.00 -17.30 12.66
N ALA A 25 9.99 -18.24 11.71
CA ALA A 25 11.09 -19.14 11.43
C ALA A 25 11.13 -19.48 9.94
N ASP A 26 12.32 -19.48 9.35
CA ASP A 26 12.50 -19.88 7.95
C ASP A 26 13.84 -20.61 7.76
N ARG A 27 13.92 -21.30 6.61
CA ARG A 27 15.05 -22.15 6.28
C ARG A 27 15.53 -21.87 4.86
N PHE A 28 16.80 -21.55 4.73
CA PHE A 28 17.46 -21.22 3.48
C PHE A 28 18.47 -22.33 3.14
N ASP A 29 18.32 -22.94 1.97
CA ASP A 29 19.24 -23.95 1.42
C ASP A 29 19.98 -23.36 0.21
N GLY A 30 21.28 -23.56 0.11
CA GLY A 30 22.10 -23.10 -1.00
C GLY A 30 23.36 -23.94 -1.20
N SER A 31 24.12 -23.65 -2.28
CA SER A 31 25.45 -24.23 -2.55
C SER A 31 26.55 -23.47 -1.79
N LEU A 32 27.65 -24.13 -1.48
CA LEU A 32 28.84 -23.45 -0.96
C LEU A 32 29.53 -22.58 -2.05
N GLU A 33 29.30 -22.89 -3.31
CA GLU A 33 29.82 -22.08 -4.42
C GLU A 33 29.09 -20.74 -4.53
N ASP A 34 27.80 -20.70 -4.13
CA ASP A 34 26.95 -19.51 -4.17
C ASP A 34 26.69 -18.93 -2.76
N VAL A 35 27.66 -19.08 -1.84
CA VAL A 35 27.47 -18.71 -0.43
C VAL A 35 27.16 -17.22 -0.23
N PHE A 36 27.69 -16.34 -1.06
CA PHE A 36 27.41 -14.90 -0.99
C PHE A 36 25.97 -14.60 -1.44
N GLU A 37 25.50 -15.23 -2.52
CA GLU A 37 24.09 -15.11 -2.95
C GLU A 37 23.14 -15.64 -1.88
N LEU A 38 23.48 -16.77 -1.25
CA LEU A 38 22.72 -17.30 -0.12
C LEU A 38 22.72 -16.33 1.07
N GLN A 39 23.86 -15.70 1.38
CA GLN A 39 23.98 -14.72 2.44
C GLN A 39 23.11 -13.49 2.18
N ASP A 40 23.15 -12.94 0.97
CA ASP A 40 22.34 -11.80 0.56
C ASP A 40 20.84 -12.15 0.62
N LYS A 41 20.45 -13.33 0.13
CA LYS A 41 19.09 -13.83 0.22
C LYS A 41 18.62 -13.97 1.66
N VAL A 42 19.43 -14.51 2.56
CA VAL A 42 19.11 -14.63 3.99
C VAL A 42 18.97 -13.25 4.61
N ALA A 43 19.91 -12.32 4.35
CA ALA A 43 19.90 -10.98 4.90
C ALA A 43 18.65 -10.19 4.47
N LEU A 44 18.31 -10.22 3.18
CA LEU A 44 17.12 -9.55 2.64
C LEU A 44 15.82 -10.12 3.22
N ASN A 45 15.69 -11.44 3.28
CA ASN A 45 14.48 -12.07 3.82
C ASN A 45 14.33 -11.83 5.33
N VAL A 46 15.43 -11.94 6.08
CA VAL A 46 15.41 -11.67 7.53
C VAL A 46 15.05 -10.21 7.81
N ALA A 47 15.68 -9.27 7.12
CA ALA A 47 15.37 -7.84 7.25
C ALA A 47 13.92 -7.53 6.89
N GLY A 48 13.42 -8.08 5.77
CA GLY A 48 12.05 -7.88 5.30
C GLY A 48 10.96 -8.44 6.22
N VAL A 49 11.28 -9.46 7.02
CA VAL A 49 10.31 -10.09 7.94
C VAL A 49 10.38 -9.50 9.35
N ILE A 50 11.55 -9.06 9.81
CA ILE A 50 11.72 -8.55 11.19
C ILE A 50 10.84 -7.34 11.43
N GLU A 51 10.90 -6.31 10.60
CA GLU A 51 10.16 -5.05 10.80
C GLU A 51 8.64 -5.26 10.85
N PRO A 52 7.98 -5.91 9.85
CA PRO A 52 6.54 -6.16 9.91
C PRO A 52 6.11 -7.02 11.10
N THR A 53 6.94 -8.01 11.47
CA THR A 53 6.64 -8.93 12.57
C THR A 53 6.73 -8.23 13.94
N LEU A 54 7.75 -7.38 14.15
CA LEU A 54 7.88 -6.55 15.34
C LEU A 54 6.73 -5.54 15.45
N GLN A 55 6.36 -4.87 14.36
CA GLN A 55 5.22 -3.96 14.35
C GLN A 55 3.92 -4.67 14.68
N ALA A 56 3.66 -5.84 14.10
CA ALA A 56 2.47 -6.65 14.43
C ALA A 56 2.44 -7.07 15.91
N ALA A 57 3.59 -7.39 16.52
CA ALA A 57 3.69 -7.69 17.94
C ALA A 57 3.39 -6.46 18.80
N GLU A 58 3.89 -5.26 18.42
CA GLU A 58 3.60 -4.01 19.11
C GLU A 58 2.13 -3.61 19.01
N PHE A 59 1.48 -3.80 17.86
CA PHE A 59 0.04 -3.56 17.69
C PHE A 59 -0.78 -4.42 18.65
N ARG A 60 -0.46 -5.74 18.73
CA ARG A 60 -1.15 -6.66 19.67
C ARG A 60 -0.94 -6.23 21.13
N ARG A 61 0.28 -5.83 21.49
CA ARG A 61 0.60 -5.36 22.85
C ARG A 61 -0.15 -4.07 23.19
N SER A 62 -0.19 -3.10 22.27
CA SER A 62 -0.93 -1.86 22.47
C SER A 62 -2.43 -2.09 22.57
N ALA A 63 -3.00 -2.98 21.73
CA ALA A 63 -4.42 -3.34 21.78
C ALA A 63 -4.83 -3.97 23.11
N ALA A 64 -3.92 -4.69 23.78
CA ALA A 64 -4.17 -5.36 25.06
C ALA A 64 -4.11 -4.39 26.28
N ARG A 65 -3.60 -3.16 26.13
CA ARG A 65 -3.53 -2.18 27.24
C ARG A 65 -4.91 -1.60 27.58
N ALA A 66 -5.12 -1.26 28.87
CA ALA A 66 -6.33 -0.58 29.32
C ALA A 66 -6.48 0.82 28.67
N THR A 67 -7.72 1.23 28.38
CA THR A 67 -8.03 2.45 27.62
C THR A 67 -7.85 3.76 28.43
N THR A 68 -7.65 3.68 29.74
CA THR A 68 -7.68 4.83 30.64
C THR A 68 -6.40 5.67 30.66
N ASP A 69 -5.27 5.13 30.19
CA ASP A 69 -3.97 5.80 30.22
C ASP A 69 -3.15 5.56 28.94
N LEU A 70 -3.70 6.00 27.79
CA LEU A 70 -3.06 5.83 26.48
C LEU A 70 -2.22 7.07 26.12
N THR A 71 -0.96 6.83 25.77
CA THR A 71 -0.10 7.85 25.15
C THR A 71 -0.51 8.10 23.69
N ALA A 72 0.02 9.17 23.08
CA ALA A 72 -0.16 9.41 21.65
C ALA A 72 0.35 8.22 20.81
N TYR A 73 1.43 7.58 21.23
CA TYR A 73 1.98 6.37 20.59
C TYR A 73 1.02 5.17 20.67
N ASP A 74 0.41 4.91 21.83
CA ASP A 74 -0.54 3.79 21.97
C ASP A 74 -1.79 4.01 21.10
N LEU A 75 -2.31 5.25 21.04
CA LEU A 75 -3.43 5.61 20.18
C LEU A 75 -3.09 5.41 18.70
N TYR A 76 -1.89 5.84 18.29
CA TYR A 76 -1.36 5.63 16.95
C TYR A 76 -1.27 4.13 16.61
N LEU A 77 -0.69 3.30 17.46
CA LEU A 77 -0.57 1.86 17.22
C LEU A 77 -1.94 1.19 17.05
N ARG A 78 -2.92 1.58 17.87
CA ARG A 78 -4.31 1.10 17.74
C ARG A 78 -4.96 1.52 16.42
N ALA A 79 -4.65 2.73 15.96
CA ALA A 79 -5.20 3.27 14.73
C ALA A 79 -4.66 2.55 13.49
N ILE A 80 -3.35 2.27 13.44
CA ILE A 80 -2.74 1.74 12.22
C ILE A 80 -2.78 0.21 12.13
N GLY A 81 -2.96 -0.51 13.23
CA GLY A 81 -3.08 -1.97 13.26
C GLY A 81 -4.16 -2.49 12.29
N PRO A 82 -5.41 -2.03 12.41
CA PRO A 82 -6.51 -2.43 11.51
C PRO A 82 -6.27 -2.08 10.03
N ILE A 83 -5.66 -0.93 9.73
CA ILE A 83 -5.36 -0.52 8.36
C ILE A 83 -4.33 -1.45 7.72
N ARG A 84 -3.36 -1.94 8.51
CA ARG A 84 -2.28 -2.82 8.05
C ARG A 84 -2.67 -4.30 7.97
N SER A 85 -3.80 -4.71 8.53
CA SER A 85 -4.31 -6.08 8.46
C SER A 85 -4.72 -6.53 7.05
N GLY A 86 -4.75 -5.60 6.08
CA GLY A 86 -5.07 -5.88 4.68
C GLY A 86 -6.54 -5.74 4.32
N GLU A 87 -7.44 -5.73 5.31
CA GLU A 87 -8.88 -5.53 5.09
C GLU A 87 -9.17 -4.03 4.88
N ARG A 88 -9.66 -3.69 3.70
CA ARG A 88 -9.91 -2.31 3.27
C ARG A 88 -11.40 -2.01 3.33
N GLU A 89 -11.84 -1.57 4.49
CA GLU A 89 -13.22 -1.22 4.79
C GLU A 89 -13.32 0.24 5.23
N LYS A 90 -14.39 0.91 4.80
CA LYS A 90 -14.64 2.31 5.13
C LYS A 90 -14.59 2.58 6.63
N GLU A 91 -15.27 1.75 7.39
CA GLU A 91 -15.43 1.88 8.84
C GLU A 91 -14.08 1.83 9.57
N ARG A 92 -13.15 1.00 9.10
CA ARG A 92 -11.80 0.90 9.68
C ARG A 92 -11.01 2.19 9.50
N TYR A 93 -11.07 2.82 8.32
CA TYR A 93 -10.41 4.10 8.09
C TYR A 93 -11.02 5.22 8.93
N LEU A 94 -12.34 5.23 9.12
CA LEU A 94 -13.02 6.21 9.97
C LEU A 94 -12.66 6.03 11.45
N GLN A 95 -12.63 4.80 11.96
CA GLN A 95 -12.18 4.48 13.32
C GLN A 95 -10.71 4.86 13.53
N SER A 96 -9.87 4.59 12.54
CA SER A 96 -8.46 4.99 12.58
C SER A 96 -8.29 6.51 12.63
N LEU A 97 -9.08 7.26 11.87
CA LEU A 97 -9.06 8.73 11.92
C LEU A 97 -9.47 9.28 13.29
N ASP A 98 -10.47 8.69 13.95
CA ASP A 98 -10.85 9.07 15.33
C ASP A 98 -9.70 8.87 16.32
N LEU A 99 -9.02 7.71 16.25
CA LEU A 99 -7.88 7.41 17.13
C LEU A 99 -6.67 8.29 16.81
N LEU A 100 -6.41 8.55 15.53
CA LEU A 100 -5.31 9.44 15.11
C LEU A 100 -5.59 10.90 15.52
N GLY A 101 -6.84 11.35 15.44
CA GLY A 101 -7.27 12.65 15.96
C GLY A 101 -6.94 12.79 17.45
N LYS A 102 -7.32 11.80 18.26
CA LYS A 102 -6.99 11.77 19.69
C LYS A 102 -5.48 11.71 19.96
N ALA A 103 -4.71 11.01 19.11
CA ALA A 103 -3.25 11.00 19.21
C ALA A 103 -2.65 12.38 18.93
N ILE A 104 -3.16 13.08 17.90
CA ILE A 104 -2.72 14.43 17.52
C ILE A 104 -3.14 15.48 18.58
N GLU A 105 -4.30 15.33 19.20
CA GLU A 105 -4.72 16.19 20.34
C GLU A 105 -3.78 16.05 21.54
N ARG A 106 -3.30 14.82 21.82
CA ARG A 106 -2.33 14.57 22.91
C ARG A 106 -0.92 15.06 22.59
N ASP A 107 -0.47 14.87 21.36
CA ASP A 107 0.81 15.34 20.84
C ASP A 107 0.66 15.91 19.43
N PRO A 108 0.46 17.25 19.31
CA PRO A 108 0.29 17.91 18.02
C PRO A 108 1.52 17.85 17.10
N ARG A 109 2.67 17.39 17.61
CA ARG A 109 3.92 17.22 16.88
C ARG A 109 4.28 15.76 16.63
N TYR A 110 3.36 14.82 16.90
CA TYR A 110 3.60 13.42 16.63
C TYR A 110 3.48 13.12 15.12
N GLY A 111 4.59 13.22 14.40
CA GLY A 111 4.70 13.08 12.94
C GLY A 111 4.02 11.84 12.36
N PRO A 112 4.24 10.62 12.92
CA PRO A 112 3.59 9.42 12.44
C PRO A 112 2.05 9.46 12.48
N ALA A 113 1.44 10.07 13.50
CA ALA A 113 -0.01 10.21 13.57
C ALA A 113 -0.55 11.20 12.52
N LEU A 114 0.16 12.33 12.32
CA LEU A 114 -0.18 13.32 11.29
C LEU A 114 -0.14 12.70 9.89
N ALA A 115 0.94 11.99 9.55
CA ALA A 115 1.10 11.35 8.24
C ALA A 115 0.04 10.26 8.02
N SER A 116 -0.23 9.44 9.03
CA SER A 116 -1.23 8.36 8.93
C SER A 116 -2.65 8.90 8.81
N ALA A 117 -3.00 10.01 9.47
CA ALA A 117 -4.29 10.67 9.30
C ALA A 117 -4.46 11.20 7.86
N ALA A 118 -3.41 11.85 7.32
CA ALA A 118 -3.39 12.28 5.93
C ALA A 118 -3.58 11.11 4.95
N PHE A 119 -2.91 9.98 5.21
CA PHE A 119 -3.05 8.76 4.42
C PHE A 119 -4.46 8.16 4.50
N CYS A 120 -5.12 8.17 5.65
CA CYS A 120 -6.52 7.71 5.78
C CYS A 120 -7.46 8.55 4.92
N TYR A 121 -7.31 9.87 4.91
CA TYR A 121 -8.10 10.73 4.02
C TYR A 121 -7.86 10.42 2.53
N HIS A 122 -6.61 10.18 2.14
CA HIS A 122 -6.28 9.72 0.79
C HIS A 122 -6.99 8.40 0.45
N ALA A 123 -6.94 7.41 1.34
CA ALA A 123 -7.57 6.10 1.11
C ALA A 123 -9.09 6.21 0.95
N LEU A 124 -9.75 6.95 1.83
CA LEU A 124 -11.19 7.22 1.76
C LEU A 124 -11.59 7.95 0.47
N HIS A 125 -10.79 8.93 0.04
CA HIS A 125 -11.03 9.67 -1.18
C HIS A 125 -10.88 8.78 -2.42
N SER A 126 -9.80 8.00 -2.51
CA SER A 126 -9.52 7.11 -3.66
C SER A 126 -10.58 6.03 -3.85
N ALA A 127 -11.24 5.62 -2.76
CA ALA A 127 -12.35 4.68 -2.78
C ALA A 127 -13.71 5.33 -3.07
N GLY A 128 -13.82 6.66 -3.03
CA GLY A 128 -15.10 7.39 -3.16
C GLY A 128 -15.98 7.25 -1.92
N TRP A 129 -15.38 7.05 -0.74
CA TRP A 129 -16.10 6.85 0.53
C TRP A 129 -16.22 8.10 1.40
N ILE A 130 -15.71 9.23 0.95
CA ILE A 130 -15.68 10.47 1.73
C ILE A 130 -16.63 11.51 1.15
N GLY A 131 -17.40 12.18 2.03
CA GLY A 131 -18.14 13.39 1.71
C GLY A 131 -17.23 14.63 1.73
N GLU A 132 -17.64 15.71 1.09
CA GLU A 132 -16.88 16.98 1.04
C GLU A 132 -15.41 16.79 0.60
N PRO A 133 -15.18 16.22 -0.59
CA PRO A 133 -13.85 15.77 -1.02
C PRO A 133 -12.81 16.89 -1.03
N ASP A 134 -13.18 18.13 -1.38
CA ASP A 134 -12.24 19.27 -1.42
C ASP A 134 -11.79 19.70 -0.03
N ALA A 135 -12.69 19.79 0.95
CA ALA A 135 -12.32 20.12 2.32
C ALA A 135 -11.41 19.04 2.93
N LYS A 136 -11.71 17.77 2.69
CA LYS A 136 -10.90 16.65 3.20
C LYS A 136 -9.57 16.50 2.47
N ARG A 137 -9.51 16.87 1.19
CA ARG A 137 -8.24 17.00 0.45
C ARG A 137 -7.34 18.05 1.10
N LEU A 138 -7.86 19.24 1.40
CA LEU A 138 -7.09 20.31 2.05
C LEU A 138 -6.60 19.90 3.44
N GLU A 139 -7.43 19.21 4.22
CA GLU A 139 -7.07 18.68 5.52
C GLU A 139 -5.93 17.65 5.41
N ALA A 140 -6.02 16.71 4.46
CA ALA A 140 -4.97 15.73 4.20
C ALA A 140 -3.63 16.39 3.84
N LEU A 141 -3.64 17.39 2.95
CA LEU A 141 -2.44 18.13 2.55
C LEU A 141 -1.83 18.91 3.74
N ASN A 142 -2.67 19.55 4.58
CA ASN A 142 -2.19 20.25 5.78
C ASN A 142 -1.51 19.28 6.76
N LEU A 143 -2.13 18.14 7.05
CA LEU A 143 -1.55 17.11 7.92
C LEU A 143 -0.23 16.56 7.36
N ALA A 144 -0.16 16.31 6.06
CA ALA A 144 1.05 15.85 5.38
C ALA A 144 2.19 16.86 5.50
N HIS A 145 1.94 18.15 5.24
CA HIS A 145 2.96 19.20 5.40
C HIS A 145 3.41 19.35 6.84
N ARG A 146 2.47 19.34 7.80
CA ARG A 146 2.81 19.39 9.24
C ARG A 146 3.69 18.22 9.65
N SER A 147 3.43 17.02 9.16
CA SER A 147 4.23 15.85 9.52
C SER A 147 5.68 15.98 9.04
N LEU A 148 5.93 16.54 7.84
CA LEU A 148 7.28 16.81 7.35
C LEU A 148 8.07 17.83 8.19
N THR A 149 7.39 18.77 8.84
CA THR A 149 8.10 19.75 9.69
C THR A 149 8.66 19.15 10.98
N VAL A 150 8.18 17.96 11.37
CA VAL A 150 8.51 17.32 12.67
C VAL A 150 9.17 15.95 12.54
N ALA A 151 9.11 15.31 11.37
CA ALA A 151 9.63 13.96 11.13
C ALA A 151 10.10 13.79 9.67
N ASN A 152 11.04 14.61 9.24
CA ASN A 152 11.53 14.66 7.85
C ASN A 152 12.64 13.64 7.51
N ASP A 153 12.99 12.78 8.45
CA ASP A 153 13.98 11.69 8.33
C ASP A 153 13.40 10.31 8.67
N ASP A 154 12.09 10.24 8.96
CA ASP A 154 11.38 8.98 9.18
C ASP A 154 10.90 8.41 7.83
N PRO A 155 11.41 7.24 7.39
CA PRO A 155 11.02 6.64 6.10
C PRO A 155 9.52 6.38 5.96
N GLU A 156 8.83 6.01 7.06
CA GLU A 156 7.39 5.76 7.05
C GLU A 156 6.61 7.06 6.81
N VAL A 157 7.00 8.14 7.50
CA VAL A 157 6.39 9.47 7.34
C VAL A 157 6.63 10.00 5.94
N LEU A 158 7.88 9.95 5.45
CA LEU A 158 8.24 10.39 4.11
C LEU A 158 7.43 9.66 3.04
N GLY A 159 7.30 8.33 3.16
CA GLY A 159 6.56 7.51 2.19
C GLY A 159 5.06 7.79 2.20
N GLN A 160 4.42 7.89 3.37
CA GLN A 160 3.00 8.23 3.48
C GLN A 160 2.71 9.62 2.90
N VAL A 161 3.54 10.60 3.25
CA VAL A 161 3.41 11.97 2.75
C VAL A 161 3.62 12.03 1.24
N ALA A 162 4.65 11.36 0.71
CA ALA A 162 4.88 11.26 -0.72
C ALA A 162 3.63 10.77 -1.46
N ARG A 163 2.99 9.72 -0.93
CA ARG A 163 1.77 9.17 -1.53
C ARG A 163 0.60 10.15 -1.49
N VAL A 164 0.40 10.86 -0.36
CA VAL A 164 -0.66 11.88 -0.22
C VAL A 164 -0.43 13.06 -1.17
N LEU A 165 0.79 13.60 -1.20
CA LEU A 165 1.14 14.72 -2.06
C LEU A 165 1.11 14.33 -3.54
N GLY A 166 1.57 13.13 -3.90
CA GLY A 166 1.52 12.63 -5.28
C GLY A 166 0.09 12.45 -5.79
N TYR A 167 -0.84 12.05 -4.93
CA TYR A 167 -2.24 11.87 -5.28
C TYR A 167 -3.00 13.21 -5.36
N PHE A 168 -2.94 14.01 -4.31
CA PHE A 168 -3.69 15.25 -4.17
C PHE A 168 -2.95 16.50 -4.63
N GLY A 169 -1.63 16.48 -4.57
CA GLY A 169 -0.78 17.64 -4.84
C GLY A 169 -0.55 17.87 -6.33
N GLU A 170 0.10 18.97 -6.62
CA GLU A 170 0.42 19.39 -7.99
C GLU A 170 1.85 19.01 -8.37
N ASP A 171 2.76 18.87 -7.40
CA ASP A 171 4.19 18.56 -7.60
C ASP A 171 4.49 17.07 -7.38
N LEU A 172 4.21 16.26 -8.40
CA LEU A 172 4.56 14.84 -8.39
C LEU A 172 6.09 14.59 -8.32
N PRO A 173 6.96 15.36 -9.02
CA PRO A 173 8.41 15.26 -8.84
C PRO A 173 8.88 15.42 -7.39
N ALA A 174 8.37 16.39 -6.65
CA ALA A 174 8.69 16.54 -5.23
C ALA A 174 8.22 15.33 -4.39
N ALA A 175 7.03 14.81 -4.67
CA ALA A 175 6.55 13.59 -4.02
C ALA A 175 7.45 12.37 -4.33
N MET A 176 7.93 12.25 -5.57
CA MET A 176 8.88 11.21 -5.96
C MET A 176 10.22 11.35 -5.24
N ALA A 177 10.74 12.57 -5.07
CA ALA A 177 11.98 12.80 -4.31
C ALA A 177 11.84 12.38 -2.83
N LEU A 178 10.68 12.60 -2.21
CA LEU A 178 10.42 12.16 -0.83
C LEU A 178 10.43 10.64 -0.70
N ILE A 179 9.80 9.91 -1.62
CA ILE A 179 9.79 8.44 -1.56
C ILE A 179 11.16 7.85 -1.88
N ASP A 180 11.89 8.42 -2.84
CA ASP A 180 13.24 8.00 -3.15
C ASP A 180 14.14 8.19 -1.91
N ARG A 181 14.00 9.31 -1.19
CA ARG A 181 14.69 9.55 0.08
C ARG A 181 14.30 8.54 1.16
N ALA A 182 13.03 8.16 1.27
CA ALA A 182 12.58 7.14 2.22
C ALA A 182 13.25 5.76 1.94
N ILE A 183 13.37 5.38 0.67
CA ILE A 183 14.03 4.15 0.24
C ILE A 183 15.55 4.21 0.45
N GLU A 184 16.19 5.37 0.22
CA GLU A 184 17.62 5.56 0.54
C GLU A 184 17.90 5.37 2.03
N LEU A 185 17.03 5.92 2.90
CA LEU A 185 17.16 5.78 4.36
C LEU A 185 16.95 4.34 4.83
N ASN A 186 16.04 3.61 4.17
CA ASN A 186 15.77 2.20 4.47
C ASN A 186 15.50 1.41 3.18
N PRO A 187 16.53 0.83 2.52
CA PRO A 187 16.36 0.04 1.30
C PRO A 187 15.50 -1.23 1.46
N SER A 188 15.34 -1.73 2.68
CA SER A 188 14.48 -2.88 3.01
C SER A 188 13.05 -2.49 3.34
N PHE A 189 12.69 -1.22 3.20
CA PHE A 189 11.35 -0.71 3.50
C PHE A 189 10.33 -1.14 2.44
N ALA A 190 9.75 -2.33 2.60
CA ALA A 190 8.82 -2.93 1.64
C ALA A 190 7.67 -2.00 1.23
N ARG A 191 7.06 -1.29 2.21
CA ARG A 191 6.00 -0.31 1.92
C ARG A 191 6.49 0.90 1.16
N GLY A 192 7.72 1.34 1.38
CA GLY A 192 8.34 2.40 0.60
C GLY A 192 8.40 2.04 -0.88
N TRP A 193 8.84 0.83 -1.21
CA TRP A 193 8.83 0.31 -2.57
C TRP A 193 7.43 0.24 -3.16
N GLN A 194 6.44 -0.21 -2.37
CA GLN A 194 5.04 -0.22 -2.79
C GLN A 194 4.50 1.18 -3.07
N TRP A 195 4.78 2.15 -2.22
CA TRP A 195 4.36 3.54 -2.43
C TRP A 195 5.09 4.20 -3.60
N SER A 196 6.36 3.87 -3.80
CA SER A 196 7.10 4.28 -5.00
C SER A 196 6.46 3.72 -6.27
N GLY A 197 6.05 2.45 -6.27
CA GLY A 197 5.29 1.86 -7.38
C GLY A 197 4.05 2.68 -7.77
N TRP A 198 3.28 3.13 -6.78
CA TRP A 198 2.12 4.00 -7.01
C TRP A 198 2.50 5.34 -7.64
N LEU A 199 3.55 6.00 -7.13
CA LEU A 199 4.01 7.28 -7.67
C LEU A 199 4.52 7.14 -9.10
N ARG A 200 5.24 6.04 -9.41
CA ARG A 200 5.70 5.73 -10.78
C ARG A 200 4.53 5.49 -11.73
N LEU A 201 3.49 4.78 -11.31
CA LEU A 201 2.27 4.64 -12.12
C LEU A 201 1.61 5.99 -12.40
N TRP A 202 1.45 6.85 -11.39
CA TRP A 202 0.86 8.18 -11.57
C TRP A 202 1.71 9.08 -12.47
N ALA A 203 3.02 8.90 -12.46
CA ALA A 203 3.95 9.58 -13.36
C ALA A 203 3.94 9.04 -14.80
N GLY A 204 3.19 7.96 -15.07
CA GLY A 204 3.15 7.35 -16.39
C GLY A 204 4.33 6.41 -16.70
N GLN A 205 4.92 5.81 -15.66
CA GLN A 205 6.04 4.87 -15.73
C GLN A 205 5.58 3.46 -15.29
N PRO A 206 4.70 2.77 -16.05
CA PRO A 206 4.04 1.56 -15.62
C PRO A 206 5.01 0.39 -15.34
N ASP A 207 6.01 0.17 -16.19
CA ASP A 207 6.93 -0.95 -16.01
C ASP A 207 7.82 -0.76 -14.77
N VAL A 208 8.31 0.47 -14.51
CA VAL A 208 9.05 0.78 -13.27
C VAL A 208 8.14 0.60 -12.04
N GLY A 209 6.87 0.97 -12.16
CA GLY A 209 5.89 0.75 -11.10
C GLY A 209 5.71 -0.73 -10.76
N ILE A 210 5.60 -1.59 -11.78
CA ILE A 210 5.51 -3.05 -11.63
C ILE A 210 6.74 -3.59 -10.89
N ASP A 211 7.95 -3.24 -11.33
CA ASP A 211 9.21 -3.67 -10.70
C ASP A 211 9.28 -3.29 -9.21
N HIS A 212 8.75 -2.10 -8.86
CA HIS A 212 8.72 -1.65 -7.47
C HIS A 212 7.69 -2.43 -6.63
N PHE A 213 6.52 -2.79 -7.16
CA PHE A 213 5.56 -3.65 -6.47
C PHE A 213 6.12 -5.06 -6.26
N GLU A 214 6.78 -5.64 -7.26
CA GLU A 214 7.44 -6.94 -7.15
C GLU A 214 8.57 -6.91 -6.09
N THR A 215 9.35 -5.83 -6.05
CA THR A 215 10.37 -5.60 -5.02
C THR A 215 9.73 -5.53 -3.63
N SER A 216 8.62 -4.83 -3.47
CA SER A 216 7.86 -4.77 -2.23
C SER A 216 7.42 -6.17 -1.77
N MET A 217 6.84 -6.98 -2.66
CA MET A 217 6.42 -8.35 -2.34
C MET A 217 7.59 -9.27 -1.98
N ARG A 218 8.75 -9.10 -2.62
CA ARG A 218 9.97 -9.85 -2.31
C ARG A 218 10.50 -9.49 -0.92
N LEU A 219 10.45 -8.20 -0.55
CA LEU A 219 10.92 -7.72 0.75
C LEU A 219 9.94 -8.03 1.90
N ASN A 220 8.66 -8.26 1.60
CA ASN A 220 7.65 -8.66 2.58
C ASN A 220 6.82 -9.86 2.10
N PRO A 221 7.41 -11.06 2.09
CA PRO A 221 6.75 -12.26 1.54
C PRO A 221 5.51 -12.72 2.31
N LEU A 222 5.37 -12.31 3.58
CA LEU A 222 4.24 -12.61 4.44
C LEU A 222 3.19 -11.50 4.51
N GLY A 223 3.43 -10.37 3.83
CA GLY A 223 2.50 -9.24 3.80
C GLY A 223 1.31 -9.47 2.88
N GLY A 224 0.26 -8.67 3.07
CA GLY A 224 -0.89 -8.65 2.17
C GLY A 224 -0.49 -8.23 0.77
N ARG A 225 -0.93 -9.00 -0.22
CA ARG A 225 -0.54 -8.81 -1.64
C ARG A 225 -1.60 -8.08 -2.47
N GLY A 226 -2.76 -7.79 -1.91
CA GLY A 226 -3.87 -7.16 -2.64
C GLY A 226 -3.53 -5.83 -3.28
N ASP A 227 -2.81 -4.95 -2.56
CA ASP A 227 -2.39 -3.64 -3.06
C ASP A 227 -1.28 -3.73 -4.12
N PRO A 228 -0.21 -4.52 -3.95
CA PRO A 228 0.75 -4.80 -5.00
C PRO A 228 0.10 -5.39 -6.26
N TYR A 229 -0.77 -6.39 -6.14
CA TYR A 229 -1.46 -6.97 -7.30
C TYR A 229 -2.35 -5.96 -8.03
N LEU A 230 -3.03 -5.06 -7.30
CA LEU A 230 -3.76 -3.95 -7.92
C LEU A 230 -2.81 -3.06 -8.72
N GLY A 231 -1.67 -2.66 -8.15
CA GLY A 231 -0.68 -1.81 -8.81
C GLY A 231 -0.08 -2.47 -10.05
N ILE A 232 0.27 -3.76 -9.98
CA ILE A 232 0.76 -4.55 -11.11
C ILE A 232 -0.31 -4.63 -12.22
N GLY A 233 -1.56 -4.92 -11.86
CA GLY A 233 -2.67 -4.96 -12.81
C GLY A 233 -2.91 -3.62 -13.51
N MET A 234 -2.83 -2.51 -12.78
CA MET A 234 -2.88 -1.17 -13.37
C MET A 234 -1.71 -0.91 -14.32
N GLY A 235 -0.49 -1.29 -13.93
CA GLY A 235 0.70 -1.18 -14.76
C GLY A 235 0.53 -1.95 -16.08
N HIS A 236 0.04 -3.18 -16.02
CA HIS A 236 -0.25 -3.98 -17.22
C HIS A 236 -1.34 -3.34 -18.09
N LEU A 237 -2.42 -2.80 -17.49
CA LEU A 237 -3.46 -2.09 -18.26
C LEU A 237 -2.87 -0.90 -19.00
N PHE A 238 -2.07 -0.07 -18.35
CA PHE A 238 -1.43 1.09 -18.99
C PHE A 238 -0.40 0.71 -20.06
N SER A 239 0.21 -0.47 -19.94
CA SER A 239 1.06 -1.07 -21.00
C SER A 239 0.25 -1.87 -22.03
N ARG A 240 -1.09 -1.83 -21.99
CA ARG A 240 -2.03 -2.53 -22.88
C ARG A 240 -1.88 -4.07 -22.86
N ARG A 241 -1.35 -4.63 -21.79
CA ARG A 241 -1.28 -6.07 -21.51
C ARG A 241 -2.54 -6.47 -20.72
N PHE A 242 -3.69 -6.49 -21.41
CA PHE A 242 -5.00 -6.56 -20.75
C PHE A 242 -5.28 -7.91 -20.08
N GLU A 243 -4.80 -9.02 -20.64
CA GLU A 243 -4.91 -10.35 -20.03
C GLU A 243 -4.12 -10.44 -18.71
N ASP A 244 -2.87 -9.96 -18.71
CA ASP A 244 -2.02 -9.92 -17.51
C ASP A 244 -2.61 -8.96 -16.46
N ALA A 245 -3.20 -7.85 -16.92
CA ALA A 245 -3.92 -6.91 -16.08
C ALA A 245 -5.10 -7.59 -15.36
N ALA A 246 -5.96 -8.28 -16.11
CA ALA A 246 -7.11 -8.99 -15.55
C ALA A 246 -6.67 -10.04 -14.53
N ALA A 247 -5.65 -10.86 -14.86
CA ALA A 247 -5.12 -11.87 -13.96
C ALA A 247 -4.63 -11.26 -12.63
N SER A 248 -3.85 -10.20 -12.67
CA SER A 248 -3.34 -9.51 -11.48
C SER A 248 -4.47 -8.86 -10.65
N LEU A 249 -5.45 -8.25 -11.31
CA LEU A 249 -6.61 -7.63 -10.65
C LEU A 249 -7.51 -8.66 -9.96
N LEU A 250 -7.68 -9.85 -10.54
CA LEU A 250 -8.40 -10.95 -9.90
C LEU A 250 -7.68 -11.44 -8.65
N LEU A 251 -6.34 -11.54 -8.66
CA LEU A 251 -5.56 -11.85 -7.46
C LEU A 251 -5.74 -10.77 -6.39
N SER A 252 -5.78 -9.50 -6.78
CA SER A 252 -6.07 -8.40 -5.86
C SER A 252 -7.44 -8.53 -5.19
N LEU A 253 -8.48 -8.96 -5.93
CA LEU A 253 -9.83 -9.19 -5.38
C LEU A 253 -9.92 -10.39 -4.44
N GLN A 254 -9.09 -11.42 -4.64
CA GLN A 254 -9.01 -12.55 -3.70
C GLN A 254 -8.49 -12.13 -2.33
N GLU A 255 -7.56 -11.16 -2.28
CA GLU A 255 -7.00 -10.62 -1.06
C GLU A 255 -7.88 -9.53 -0.41
N GLY A 256 -8.63 -8.77 -1.23
CA GLY A 256 -9.45 -7.64 -0.76
C GLY A 256 -10.73 -7.46 -1.58
N PRO A 257 -11.78 -8.26 -1.31
CA PRO A 257 -12.99 -8.30 -2.15
C PRO A 257 -13.86 -7.04 -2.09
N SER A 258 -13.58 -6.10 -1.18
CA SER A 258 -14.34 -4.84 -1.03
C SER A 258 -13.61 -3.61 -1.58
N TRP A 259 -12.41 -3.78 -2.18
CA TRP A 259 -11.61 -2.65 -2.60
C TRP A 259 -12.07 -2.07 -3.95
N VAL A 260 -12.75 -0.94 -3.88
CA VAL A 260 -13.37 -0.23 -5.02
C VAL A 260 -12.44 0.00 -6.22
N PRO A 261 -11.20 0.50 -6.07
CA PRO A 261 -10.31 0.71 -7.21
C PRO A 261 -10.07 -0.54 -8.06
N THR A 262 -9.98 -1.73 -7.45
CA THR A 262 -9.73 -2.98 -8.19
C THR A 262 -10.88 -3.29 -9.16
N TYR A 263 -12.14 -3.11 -8.75
CA TYR A 263 -13.29 -3.30 -9.61
C TYR A 263 -13.31 -2.32 -10.80
N ARG A 264 -12.94 -1.06 -10.55
CA ARG A 264 -12.89 -0.05 -11.61
C ARG A 264 -11.88 -0.44 -12.70
N PHE A 265 -10.68 -0.85 -12.30
CA PHE A 265 -9.64 -1.26 -13.25
C PHE A 265 -9.98 -2.57 -13.94
N LEU A 266 -10.57 -3.54 -13.25
CA LEU A 266 -11.00 -4.81 -13.84
C LEU A 266 -12.11 -4.60 -14.86
N ALA A 267 -13.12 -3.76 -14.55
CA ALA A 267 -14.17 -3.43 -15.50
C ALA A 267 -13.63 -2.76 -16.77
N SER A 268 -12.70 -1.80 -16.60
CA SER A 268 -12.01 -1.16 -17.73
C SER A 268 -11.21 -2.17 -18.57
N CYS A 269 -10.53 -3.11 -17.91
CA CYS A 269 -9.74 -4.15 -18.55
C CYS A 269 -10.62 -5.09 -19.40
N TYR A 270 -11.70 -5.63 -18.83
CA TYR A 270 -12.65 -6.47 -19.55
C TYR A 270 -13.29 -5.75 -20.74
N ALA A 271 -13.61 -4.46 -20.60
CA ALA A 271 -14.15 -3.69 -21.71
C ALA A 271 -13.15 -3.56 -22.87
N HIS A 272 -11.86 -3.34 -22.60
CA HIS A 272 -10.82 -3.31 -23.63
C HIS A 272 -10.53 -4.68 -24.26
N LEU A 273 -10.77 -5.78 -23.53
CA LEU A 273 -10.73 -7.15 -24.07
C LEU A 273 -11.95 -7.50 -24.92
N GLY A 274 -12.96 -6.64 -24.99
CA GLY A 274 -14.25 -6.93 -25.64
C GLY A 274 -15.17 -7.84 -24.83
N GLN A 275 -14.81 -8.17 -23.60
CA GLN A 275 -15.58 -8.99 -22.65
C GLN A 275 -16.60 -8.11 -21.93
N LEU A 276 -17.60 -7.62 -22.70
CA LEU A 276 -18.55 -6.61 -22.19
C LEU A 276 -19.51 -7.14 -21.13
N ASP A 277 -19.81 -8.43 -21.13
CA ASP A 277 -20.70 -9.00 -20.11
C ASP A 277 -20.00 -9.11 -18.76
N GLU A 278 -18.73 -9.55 -18.74
CA GLU A 278 -17.86 -9.56 -17.55
C GLU A 278 -17.62 -8.12 -17.03
N ALA A 279 -17.44 -7.17 -17.94
CA ALA A 279 -17.29 -5.76 -17.57
C ALA A 279 -18.54 -5.23 -16.87
N ARG A 280 -19.76 -5.52 -17.40
CA ARG A 280 -21.04 -5.13 -16.79
C ARG A 280 -21.29 -5.80 -15.45
N GLU A 281 -20.97 -7.10 -15.32
CA GLU A 281 -21.08 -7.81 -14.04
C GLU A 281 -20.14 -7.19 -13.00
N THR A 282 -18.91 -6.85 -13.39
CA THR A 282 -17.95 -6.18 -12.53
C THR A 282 -18.46 -4.81 -12.09
N VAL A 283 -19.06 -4.02 -13.00
CA VAL A 283 -19.71 -2.74 -12.66
C VAL A 283 -20.91 -2.94 -11.73
N ALA A 284 -21.69 -4.00 -11.91
CA ALA A 284 -22.83 -4.28 -11.00
C ALA A 284 -22.35 -4.51 -9.56
N ARG A 285 -21.25 -5.27 -9.38
CA ARG A 285 -20.62 -5.46 -8.07
C ARG A 285 -20.03 -4.15 -7.52
N LEU A 286 -19.39 -3.34 -8.36
CA LEU A 286 -18.85 -2.04 -7.98
C LEU A 286 -19.92 -1.10 -7.43
N ARG A 287 -21.11 -1.06 -8.05
CA ARG A 287 -22.25 -0.21 -7.62
C ARG A 287 -22.77 -0.55 -6.22
N VAL A 288 -22.53 -1.75 -5.72
CA VAL A 288 -22.86 -2.13 -4.33
C VAL A 288 -21.89 -1.46 -3.35
N LEU A 289 -20.64 -1.21 -3.78
CA LEU A 289 -19.56 -0.68 -2.92
C LEU A 289 -19.45 0.85 -2.97
N THR A 290 -19.85 1.48 -4.08
CA THR A 290 -19.76 2.93 -4.26
C THR A 290 -20.80 3.44 -5.27
N ALA A 291 -21.30 4.65 -5.04
CA ALA A 291 -22.15 5.35 -6.01
C ALA A 291 -21.34 5.93 -7.18
N GLU A 292 -20.06 6.24 -6.96
CA GLU A 292 -19.17 6.80 -7.98
C GLU A 292 -18.50 5.65 -8.76
N VAL A 293 -19.01 5.34 -9.94
CA VAL A 293 -18.43 4.30 -10.82
C VAL A 293 -17.24 4.85 -11.61
N VAL A 294 -17.42 6.01 -12.27
CA VAL A 294 -16.40 6.67 -13.09
C VAL A 294 -15.82 7.85 -12.31
N PRO A 295 -14.58 7.76 -11.79
CA PRO A 295 -13.97 8.81 -10.99
C PRO A 295 -13.36 9.91 -11.86
N SER A 296 -12.96 11.03 -11.24
CA SER A 296 -12.27 12.13 -11.94
C SER A 296 -10.88 11.73 -12.49
N ALA A 297 -10.21 10.82 -11.83
CA ALA A 297 -8.90 10.24 -12.23
C ALA A 297 -7.77 11.26 -12.50
N THR A 298 -7.85 12.47 -11.93
CA THR A 298 -6.92 13.59 -12.17
C THR A 298 -5.49 13.31 -11.68
N HIS A 299 -5.33 12.37 -10.74
CA HIS A 299 -4.02 11.94 -10.23
C HIS A 299 -3.18 11.18 -11.27
N TRP A 300 -3.78 10.64 -12.33
CA TRP A 300 -3.08 10.06 -13.48
C TRP A 300 -2.52 11.18 -14.35
N ARG A 301 -1.21 11.44 -14.28
CA ARG A 301 -0.57 12.57 -14.97
C ARG A 301 -0.41 12.33 -16.47
N ASN A 302 -0.24 11.07 -16.90
CA ASN A 302 -0.23 10.72 -18.31
C ASN A 302 -1.65 10.75 -18.87
N PRO A 303 -1.96 11.64 -19.84
CA PRO A 303 -3.31 11.77 -20.38
C PRO A 303 -3.76 10.54 -21.16
N GLU A 304 -2.85 9.80 -21.82
CA GLU A 304 -3.17 8.58 -22.55
C GLU A 304 -3.58 7.46 -21.59
N HIS A 305 -2.85 7.30 -20.48
CA HIS A 305 -3.19 6.32 -19.43
C HIS A 305 -4.54 6.65 -18.78
N ARG A 306 -4.76 7.93 -18.49
CA ARG A 306 -6.03 8.39 -17.93
C ARG A 306 -7.20 8.11 -18.87
N GLU A 307 -7.04 8.43 -20.16
CA GLU A 307 -8.10 8.19 -21.15
C GLU A 307 -8.31 6.69 -21.38
N LEU A 308 -7.25 5.89 -21.46
CA LEU A 308 -7.36 4.43 -21.57
C LEU A 308 -8.20 3.85 -20.42
N TYR A 309 -7.93 4.27 -19.19
CA TYR A 309 -8.69 3.83 -18.03
C TYR A 309 -10.16 4.28 -18.06
N LEU A 310 -10.39 5.57 -18.34
CA LEU A 310 -11.74 6.14 -18.32
C LEU A 310 -12.60 5.66 -19.49
N SER A 311 -12.05 5.52 -20.70
CA SER A 311 -12.77 4.99 -21.86
C SER A 311 -13.24 3.56 -21.62
N GLY A 312 -12.37 2.69 -21.05
CA GLY A 312 -12.78 1.34 -20.67
C GLY A 312 -13.92 1.31 -19.66
N LEU A 313 -13.89 2.20 -18.65
CA LEU A 313 -15.00 2.32 -17.68
C LEU A 313 -16.30 2.80 -18.33
N ARG A 314 -16.25 3.81 -19.21
CA ARG A 314 -17.44 4.28 -19.95
C ARG A 314 -18.05 3.16 -20.80
N LEU A 315 -17.22 2.40 -21.52
CA LEU A 315 -17.66 1.20 -22.26
C LEU A 315 -18.34 0.19 -21.32
N ALA A 316 -17.75 -0.09 -20.15
CA ALA A 316 -18.29 -1.03 -19.18
C ALA A 316 -19.66 -0.60 -18.62
N VAL A 317 -19.90 0.71 -18.46
CA VAL A 317 -21.20 1.23 -18.03
C VAL A 317 -22.21 1.40 -19.16
N GLY A 318 -21.82 1.18 -20.41
CA GLY A 318 -22.68 1.27 -21.60
C GLY A 318 -22.79 2.69 -22.16
N GLU A 319 -21.87 3.59 -21.83
CA GLU A 319 -21.76 4.90 -22.48
C GLU A 319 -21.06 4.75 -23.83
N ALA A 320 -21.59 5.38 -24.88
CA ALA A 320 -20.91 5.44 -26.16
C ALA A 320 -19.63 6.30 -26.05
N THR A 321 -18.51 5.80 -26.53
CA THR A 321 -17.22 6.52 -26.60
C THR A 321 -17.18 7.51 -27.73
#